data_229a48ff5ce3c2766ebb5e55148b08db
#
_entry.id   229a48ff5ce3c2766ebb5e55148b08db
#
_cell.length_a   1.000
_cell.length_b   1.000
_cell.length_c   1.000
_cell.angle_alpha   90.00
_cell.angle_beta   90.00
_cell.angle_gamma   90.00
#
_symmetry.space_group_name_H-M   'P 1'
#
loop_
_entity.id
_entity.type
_entity.pdbx_description
1 polymer ?
#
loop_
_entity_poly.entity_id
_entity_poly.type
_entity_poly.pdbx_seq_one_letter_code
_entity_poly.pdbx_strand_id
1 'polypeptide(L)'
;MSDISQSMIKGMEEALAFAKGEKNGAVVHIPEEINVRRIRKKLNMSQSVFAAYFGVNLRTVQDWEQGRRMPTGAARNFLFVIDQEPDAVRRALVKEHTS
;
A
#
# COMPACT_ATOMS: atom_id res chain seq x y z
N MET A 1 -15.08 -0.73 -13.12
CA MET A 1 -14.31 -1.71 -13.07
C MET A 1 -13.71 -1.88 -11.76
N SER A 2 -13.50 -2.99 -11.37
CA SER A 2 -13.03 -3.21 -10.17
C SER A 2 -11.72 -2.81 -10.15
N ASP A 3 -11.29 -2.16 -9.22
CA ASP A 3 -10.11 -1.78 -9.13
C ASP A 3 -9.26 -2.82 -8.62
N ILE A 4 -8.20 -3.12 -9.30
CA ILE A 4 -7.21 -4.05 -8.84
C ILE A 4 -6.67 -3.60 -7.51
N SER A 5 -6.49 -2.29 -7.32
CA SER A 5 -5.98 -1.82 -6.05
C SER A 5 -6.94 -2.05 -4.93
N GLN A 6 -8.24 -1.93 -5.14
CA GLN A 6 -9.19 -2.21 -4.09
C GLN A 6 -9.20 -3.68 -3.73
N SER A 7 -9.13 -4.56 -4.71
CA SER A 7 -9.09 -5.98 -4.44
C SER A 7 -7.83 -6.34 -3.70
N MET A 8 -6.72 -5.71 -4.05
CA MET A 8 -5.48 -6.00 -3.40
C MET A 8 -5.50 -5.52 -1.97
N ILE A 9 -6.04 -4.34 -1.71
CA ILE A 9 -6.12 -3.81 -0.36
C ILE A 9 -6.98 -4.74 0.50
N LYS A 10 -8.11 -5.18 -0.05
CA LYS A 10 -8.98 -6.07 0.70
C LYS A 10 -8.28 -7.38 1.01
N GLY A 11 -7.58 -7.94 0.03
CA GLY A 11 -6.85 -9.17 0.24
C GLY A 11 -5.77 -9.02 1.28
N MET A 12 -5.09 -7.90 1.29
CA MET A 12 -4.06 -7.68 2.27
C MET A 12 -4.63 -7.44 3.65
N GLU A 13 -5.78 -6.79 3.73
CA GLU A 13 -6.42 -6.61 5.02
C GLU A 13 -6.81 -7.96 5.59
N GLU A 14 -7.32 -8.84 4.74
CA GLU A 14 -7.71 -10.16 5.19
C GLU A 14 -6.50 -10.96 5.64
N ALA A 15 -5.40 -10.83 4.92
CA ALA A 15 -4.19 -11.54 5.28
C ALA A 15 -3.64 -11.04 6.61
N LEU A 16 -3.68 -9.74 6.83
CA LEU A 16 -3.21 -9.20 8.08
C LEU A 16 -4.13 -9.61 9.24
N ALA A 17 -5.43 -9.63 8.99
CA ALA A 17 -6.35 -10.05 10.02
C ALA A 17 -6.15 -11.51 10.38
N PHE A 18 -5.87 -12.33 9.37
CA PHE A 18 -5.62 -13.74 9.60
C PHE A 18 -4.34 -13.91 10.43
N ALA A 19 -3.31 -13.17 10.08
CA ALA A 19 -2.06 -13.25 10.80
C ALA A 19 -2.22 -12.82 12.25
N LYS A 20 -3.06 -11.79 12.48
CA LYS A 20 -3.27 -11.37 13.83
C LYS A 20 -3.99 -12.42 14.63
N GLY A 21 -4.80 -13.24 14.01
CA GLY A 21 -5.53 -14.27 14.70
C GLY A 21 -4.74 -15.52 14.95
N GLU A 22 -3.52 -15.61 14.41
CA GLU A 22 -2.74 -16.79 14.63
C GLU A 22 -2.34 -16.89 16.05
N LYS A 23 -2.31 -18.09 16.55
CA LYS A 23 -1.98 -18.24 17.91
C LYS A 23 -0.56 -18.48 18.13
N ASN A 24 0.29 -18.31 17.18
CA ASN A 24 1.69 -18.61 17.33
C ASN A 24 2.43 -17.46 17.93
N GLY A 25 1.77 -16.44 18.39
CA GLY A 25 2.43 -15.34 19.00
C GLY A 25 2.86 -14.24 18.07
N ALA A 26 2.61 -14.39 16.82
CA ALA A 26 2.99 -13.35 15.87
C ALA A 26 2.11 -12.13 16.07
N VAL A 27 2.73 -10.98 16.14
CA VAL A 27 2.00 -9.76 16.32
C VAL A 27 2.28 -8.87 15.13
N VAL A 28 1.24 -8.41 14.47
CA VAL A 28 1.42 -7.51 13.35
C VAL A 28 1.51 -6.11 13.90
N HIS A 29 2.65 -5.48 13.68
CA HIS A 29 2.85 -4.13 14.17
C HIS A 29 3.01 -3.22 12.97
N ILE A 30 2.08 -2.31 12.79
CA ILE A 30 2.11 -1.37 11.70
C ILE A 30 2.44 0.00 12.28
N PRO A 31 3.55 0.59 11.86
CA PRO A 31 3.95 1.88 12.44
C PRO A 31 2.93 2.96 12.19
N GLU A 32 2.81 3.86 13.15
CA GLU A 32 1.91 4.93 12.96
C GLU A 32 2.41 5.90 11.93
N GLU A 33 3.71 6.12 11.87
CA GLU A 33 4.27 7.03 10.90
C GLU A 33 4.83 6.25 9.76
N ILE A 34 4.44 6.60 8.55
CA ILE A 34 4.89 5.92 7.37
C ILE A 34 5.40 6.97 6.41
N ASN A 35 6.59 6.76 5.87
CA ASN A 35 7.20 7.69 4.93
C ASN A 35 6.74 7.32 3.52
N VAL A 36 5.71 8.00 3.08
CA VAL A 36 5.08 7.67 1.79
C VAL A 36 6.03 7.90 0.62
N ARG A 37 6.83 8.96 0.69
CA ARG A 37 7.77 9.25 -0.40
C ARG A 37 8.79 8.11 -0.54
N ARG A 38 9.34 7.64 0.56
CA ARG A 38 10.31 6.56 0.52
C ARG A 38 9.68 5.31 -0.07
N ILE A 39 8.45 5.00 0.36
CA ILE A 39 7.76 3.83 -0.11
C ILE A 39 7.47 3.93 -1.60
N ARG A 40 7.03 5.11 -2.04
CA ARG A 40 6.74 5.32 -3.45
C ARG A 40 7.99 5.10 -4.29
N LYS A 41 9.12 5.56 -3.79
CA LYS A 41 10.35 5.41 -4.53
C LYS A 41 10.80 3.96 -4.63
N LYS A 42 10.40 3.12 -3.69
CA LYS A 42 10.73 1.71 -3.78
C LYS A 42 10.03 1.08 -4.98
N LEU A 43 8.92 1.66 -5.42
CA LEU A 43 8.22 1.14 -6.58
C LEU A 43 8.64 1.87 -7.86
N ASN A 44 9.54 2.85 -7.75
CA ASN A 44 9.99 3.61 -8.90
C ASN A 44 8.86 4.30 -9.61
N MET A 45 7.94 4.87 -8.87
CA MET A 45 6.77 5.53 -9.45
C MET A 45 6.78 7.01 -9.14
N SER A 46 6.29 7.81 -10.07
CA SER A 46 6.07 9.22 -9.81
C SER A 46 4.85 9.36 -8.90
N GLN A 47 4.62 10.54 -8.39
CA GLN A 47 3.44 10.76 -7.54
C GLN A 47 2.16 10.47 -8.31
N SER A 48 2.10 10.88 -9.57
CA SER A 48 0.89 10.68 -10.36
C SER A 48 0.63 9.19 -10.62
N VAL A 49 1.68 8.46 -10.96
CA VAL A 49 1.54 7.05 -11.23
C VAL A 49 1.17 6.30 -9.95
N PHE A 50 1.82 6.66 -8.85
CA PHE A 50 1.54 6.03 -7.57
C PHE A 50 0.09 6.28 -7.17
N ALA A 51 -0.40 7.51 -7.35
CA ALA A 51 -1.78 7.83 -7.02
C ALA A 51 -2.75 6.98 -7.84
N ALA A 52 -2.45 6.79 -9.11
CA ALA A 52 -3.31 6.00 -9.97
C ALA A 52 -3.35 4.54 -9.52
N TYR A 53 -2.19 3.97 -9.22
CA TYR A 53 -2.16 2.57 -8.78
C TYR A 53 -2.75 2.41 -7.39
N PHE A 54 -2.57 3.41 -6.53
CA PHE A 54 -3.08 3.31 -5.18
C PHE A 54 -4.56 3.59 -5.12
N GLY A 55 -5.12 4.19 -6.14
CA GLY A 55 -6.55 4.47 -6.17
C GLY A 55 -6.95 5.73 -5.45
N VAL A 56 -6.04 6.69 -5.33
CA VAL A 56 -6.36 7.97 -4.70
C VAL A 56 -5.97 9.08 -5.65
N ASN A 57 -6.39 10.31 -5.37
CA ASN A 57 -6.02 11.38 -6.26
C ASN A 57 -4.62 11.90 -5.90
N LEU A 58 -4.05 12.63 -6.84
CA LEU A 58 -2.70 13.13 -6.69
C LEU A 58 -2.55 14.01 -5.45
N ARG A 59 -3.56 14.83 -5.18
CA ARG A 59 -3.49 15.71 -4.03
C ARG A 59 -3.35 14.93 -2.74
N THR A 60 -4.00 13.78 -2.65
CA THR A 60 -3.91 12.94 -1.46
C THR A 60 -2.47 12.46 -1.26
N VAL A 61 -1.82 12.03 -2.34
CA VAL A 61 -0.44 11.58 -2.24
C VAL A 61 0.45 12.74 -1.83
N GLN A 62 0.23 13.91 -2.41
CA GLN A 62 1.02 15.08 -2.07
C GLN A 62 0.82 15.46 -0.60
N ASP A 63 -0.41 15.39 -0.12
CA ASP A 63 -0.69 15.72 1.27
C ASP A 63 0.00 14.74 2.20
N TRP A 64 0.00 13.47 1.85
CA TRP A 64 0.70 12.46 2.66
C TRP A 64 2.20 12.75 2.71
N GLU A 65 2.78 13.07 1.56
CA GLU A 65 4.23 13.26 1.51
C GLU A 65 4.65 14.56 2.17
N GLN A 66 3.76 15.53 2.21
CA GLN A 66 4.07 16.78 2.85
C GLN A 66 3.62 16.84 4.31
N GLY A 67 3.04 15.78 4.79
CA GLY A 67 2.63 15.73 6.19
C GLY A 67 1.36 16.45 6.52
N ARG A 68 0.58 16.87 5.50
CA ARG A 68 -0.66 17.56 5.79
C ARG A 68 -1.74 16.61 6.18
N ARG A 69 -1.68 15.39 5.70
CA ARG A 69 -2.64 14.37 6.04
C ARG A 69 -1.87 13.08 6.24
N MET A 70 -2.39 12.21 7.07
CA MET A 70 -1.74 10.94 7.32
C MET A 70 -2.58 9.84 6.72
N PRO A 71 -1.98 8.85 6.07
CA PRO A 71 -2.76 7.70 5.63
C PRO A 71 -3.28 6.95 6.85
N THR A 72 -4.52 6.49 6.77
CA THR A 72 -5.13 5.76 7.87
C THR A 72 -5.79 4.52 7.34
N GLY A 73 -6.16 3.63 8.23
CA GLY A 73 -6.91 2.44 7.89
C GLY A 73 -6.21 1.58 6.87
N ALA A 74 -6.96 1.15 5.87
CA ALA A 74 -6.45 0.27 4.84
C ALA A 74 -5.30 0.91 4.07
N ALA A 75 -5.33 2.22 3.87
CA ALA A 75 -4.26 2.89 3.15
C ALA A 75 -2.94 2.77 3.90
N ARG A 76 -2.98 2.95 5.21
CA ARG A 76 -1.77 2.83 6.01
C ARG A 76 -1.25 1.40 5.97
N ASN A 77 -2.15 0.44 6.08
CA ASN A 77 -1.75 -0.96 6.07
C ASN A 77 -1.16 -1.34 4.72
N PHE A 78 -1.75 -0.86 3.64
CA PHE A 78 -1.24 -1.15 2.31
C PHE A 78 0.14 -0.53 2.13
N LEU A 79 0.34 0.67 2.60
CA LEU A 79 1.65 1.31 2.51
C LEU A 79 2.69 0.51 3.29
N PHE A 80 2.32 -0.03 4.42
CA PHE A 80 3.25 -0.86 5.18
C PHE A 80 3.61 -2.11 4.41
N VAL A 81 2.65 -2.74 3.75
CA VAL A 81 2.93 -3.94 2.96
C VAL A 81 3.85 -3.60 1.81
N ILE A 82 3.65 -2.46 1.15
CA ILE A 82 4.54 -2.05 0.08
C ILE A 82 5.95 -1.87 0.61
N ASP A 83 6.08 -1.30 1.79
CA ASP A 83 7.38 -1.07 2.37
C ASP A 83 8.11 -2.38 2.64
N GLN A 84 7.38 -3.40 3.04
CA GLN A 84 7.99 -4.67 3.39
C GLN A 84 8.19 -5.57 2.17
N GLU A 85 7.28 -5.51 1.21
CA GLU A 85 7.33 -6.40 0.05
C GLU A 85 7.11 -5.62 -1.25
N PRO A 86 7.99 -4.68 -1.56
CA PRO A 86 7.75 -3.84 -2.73
C PRO A 86 7.75 -4.61 -4.05
N ASP A 87 8.58 -5.65 -4.13
CA ASP A 87 8.64 -6.41 -5.37
C ASP A 87 7.37 -7.19 -5.62
N ALA A 88 6.82 -7.79 -4.59
CA ALA A 88 5.59 -8.54 -4.73
C ALA A 88 4.43 -7.62 -5.12
N VAL A 89 4.37 -6.46 -4.49
CA VAL A 89 3.31 -5.51 -4.77
C VAL A 89 3.46 -4.98 -6.20
N ARG A 90 4.70 -4.70 -6.60
CA ARG A 90 4.91 -4.20 -7.93
C ARG A 90 4.50 -5.22 -8.97
N ARG A 91 4.82 -6.50 -8.77
CA ARG A 91 4.40 -7.54 -9.70
C ARG A 91 2.89 -7.62 -9.78
N ALA A 92 2.20 -7.40 -8.68
CA ALA A 92 0.76 -7.48 -8.67
C ALA A 92 0.10 -6.27 -9.33
N LEU A 93 0.66 -5.08 -9.08
CA LEU A 93 0.05 -3.89 -9.61
C LEU A 93 0.46 -3.59 -11.04
N VAL A 94 1.71 -3.84 -11.36
CA VAL A 94 2.23 -3.53 -12.67
C VAL A 94 2.30 -4.79 -13.46
N LYS A 95 1.12 -5.39 -13.77
CA LYS A 95 1.10 -6.61 -14.41
C LYS A 95 1.43 -6.44 -15.82
N GLU A 96 2.28 -7.27 -16.35
CA GLU A 96 2.60 -7.18 -17.70
C GLU A 96 1.49 -7.56 -18.51
N HIS A 97 1.33 -6.94 -19.57
CA HIS A 97 0.31 -7.35 -20.37
C HIS A 97 0.72 -8.14 -21.34
N THR A 98 1.53 -8.95 -21.18
CA THR A 98 1.88 -9.76 -22.15
C THR A 98 0.93 -10.60 -22.43
N SER A 99 0.10 -10.63 -21.85
CA SER A 99 -0.87 -11.47 -22.23
C SER A 99 -1.34 -11.37 -23.34
#